data_ddc8c904830a1379c201693a23422c70
#
_entry.id   ddc8c904830a1379c201693a23422c70
#
_cell.length_a   1.000
_cell.length_b   1.000
_cell.length_c   1.000
_cell.angle_alpha   90.00
_cell.angle_beta   90.00
_cell.angle_gamma   90.00
#
_symmetry.space_group_name_H-M   'P 1'
#
loop_
_entity.id
_entity.type
_entity.pdbx_description
1 polymer ?
#
loop_
_entity_poly.entity_id
_entity_poly.type
_entity_poly.pdbx_seq_one_letter_code
_entity_poly.pdbx_strand_id
1 'polypeptide(L)'
;MQTEADRQFIRRIIQEVKQGKVRDAATIQEMIDHMPNYPICIKIVSKEGTCLGGHNVGDEWLMKGRKDGWKTPSGICMFAYDVLSPCIQMMMFGGYYPWTSNPDVWQAPCPDPKNRVIFELRRLPES
;
A
#
# COMPACT_ATOMS: atom_id res chain seq x y z
N MET A 1 -7.06 2.97 -13.84
CA MET A 1 -7.75 4.25 -13.53
C MET A 1 -9.21 3.97 -13.19
N GLN A 2 -9.74 4.62 -12.20
CA GLN A 2 -11.14 4.47 -11.79
C GLN A 2 -12.09 5.11 -12.79
N THR A 3 -13.10 4.35 -13.24
CA THR A 3 -14.14 4.86 -14.16
C THR A 3 -15.22 5.62 -13.39
N GLU A 4 -16.09 6.33 -14.12
CA GLU A 4 -17.28 6.95 -13.51
C GLU A 4 -18.22 5.89 -12.93
N ALA A 5 -18.35 4.74 -13.60
CA ALA A 5 -19.13 3.61 -13.09
C ALA A 5 -18.59 3.10 -11.75
N ASP A 6 -17.26 3.01 -11.62
CA ASP A 6 -16.63 2.61 -10.36
C ASP A 6 -16.91 3.63 -9.26
N ARG A 7 -16.81 4.92 -9.57
CA ARG A 7 -17.11 5.98 -8.59
C ARG A 7 -18.56 5.96 -8.14
N GLN A 8 -19.51 5.76 -9.06
CA GLN A 8 -20.93 5.65 -8.73
C GLN A 8 -21.20 4.42 -7.86
N PHE A 9 -20.59 3.29 -8.18
CA PHE A 9 -20.69 2.08 -7.39
C PHE A 9 -20.20 2.32 -5.96
N ILE A 10 -19.03 2.93 -5.79
CA ILE A 10 -18.46 3.22 -4.47
C ILE A 10 -19.38 4.14 -3.67
N ARG A 11 -19.94 5.19 -4.29
CA ARG A 11 -20.90 6.09 -3.62
C ARG A 11 -22.13 5.34 -3.12
N ARG A 12 -22.66 4.41 -3.93
CA ARG A 12 -23.77 3.55 -3.54
C ARG A 12 -23.43 2.71 -2.33
N ILE A 13 -22.26 2.09 -2.33
CA ILE A 13 -21.79 1.24 -1.23
C ILE A 13 -21.64 2.06 0.06
N ILE A 14 -21.06 3.25 -0.01
CA ILE A 14 -20.95 4.14 1.14
C ILE A 14 -22.33 4.45 1.72
N GLN A 15 -23.29 4.72 0.86
CA GLN A 15 -24.67 5.03 1.29
C GLN A 15 -25.31 3.83 1.98
N GLU A 16 -25.13 2.63 1.44
CA GLU A 16 -25.63 1.39 2.03
C GLU A 16 -25.00 1.10 3.38
N VAL A 17 -23.69 1.34 3.53
CA VAL A 17 -23.00 1.22 4.83
C VAL A 17 -23.63 2.18 5.86
N LYS A 18 -23.87 3.41 5.48
CA LYS A 18 -24.52 4.40 6.35
C LYS A 18 -25.92 3.98 6.77
N GLN A 19 -26.62 3.22 5.93
CA GLN A 19 -27.94 2.67 6.21
C GLN A 19 -27.92 1.37 7.01
N GLY A 20 -26.74 0.85 7.34
CA GLY A 20 -26.57 -0.37 8.12
C GLY A 20 -26.91 -1.66 7.37
N LYS A 21 -26.87 -1.64 6.04
CA LYS A 21 -27.17 -2.85 5.25
C LYS A 21 -26.09 -3.89 5.42
N VAL A 22 -26.51 -5.16 5.59
CA VAL A 22 -25.63 -6.31 5.67
C VAL A 22 -25.08 -6.63 4.28
N ARG A 23 -23.79 -6.98 4.22
CA ARG A 23 -23.13 -7.32 2.97
C ARG A 23 -22.93 -8.83 2.87
N ASP A 24 -23.40 -9.42 1.78
CA ASP A 24 -23.13 -10.81 1.44
C ASP A 24 -21.82 -10.95 0.65
N ALA A 25 -21.41 -12.19 0.42
CA ALA A 25 -20.17 -12.49 -0.29
C ALA A 25 -20.16 -11.95 -1.72
N ALA A 26 -21.29 -11.97 -2.41
CA ALA A 26 -21.40 -11.46 -3.78
C ALA A 26 -21.20 -9.94 -3.83
N THR A 27 -21.80 -9.22 -2.89
CA THR A 27 -21.64 -7.76 -2.77
C THR A 27 -20.21 -7.39 -2.43
N ILE A 28 -19.57 -8.13 -1.52
CA ILE A 28 -18.17 -7.92 -1.16
C ILE A 28 -17.26 -8.13 -2.37
N GLN A 29 -17.50 -9.18 -3.16
CA GLN A 29 -16.72 -9.43 -4.37
C GLN A 29 -16.89 -8.31 -5.40
N GLU A 30 -18.11 -7.82 -5.58
CA GLU A 30 -18.38 -6.68 -6.46
C GLU A 30 -17.64 -5.43 -6.00
N MET A 31 -17.61 -5.17 -4.68
CA MET A 31 -16.84 -4.06 -4.12
C MET A 31 -15.36 -4.18 -4.44
N ILE A 32 -14.80 -5.37 -4.23
CA ILE A 32 -13.38 -5.63 -4.49
C ILE A 32 -13.06 -5.39 -5.97
N ASP A 33 -13.92 -5.81 -6.87
CA ASP A 33 -13.71 -5.66 -8.31
C ASP A 33 -13.71 -4.19 -8.76
N HIS A 34 -14.36 -3.30 -8.02
CA HIS A 34 -14.41 -1.87 -8.32
C HIS A 34 -13.40 -1.03 -7.52
N MET A 35 -12.72 -1.63 -6.54
CA MET A 35 -11.73 -0.90 -5.75
C MET A 35 -10.44 -0.66 -6.55
N PRO A 36 -9.80 0.51 -6.37
CA PRO A 36 -8.45 0.71 -6.91
C PRO A 36 -7.50 -0.35 -6.38
N ASN A 37 -6.59 -0.80 -7.24
CA ASN A 37 -5.53 -1.71 -6.85
C ASN A 37 -4.23 -1.30 -7.55
N TYR A 38 -3.40 -0.54 -6.82
CA TYR A 38 -2.10 -0.11 -7.31
C TYR A 38 -1.00 -0.97 -6.67
N PRO A 39 -0.23 -1.69 -7.49
CA PRO A 39 0.95 -2.38 -6.95
C PRO A 39 1.92 -1.37 -6.34
N ILE A 40 2.61 -1.77 -5.28
CA ILE A 40 3.59 -0.93 -4.60
C ILE A 40 4.96 -1.57 -4.67
N CYS A 41 5.93 -0.84 -5.21
CA CYS A 41 7.33 -1.22 -5.16
C CYS A 41 7.95 -0.64 -3.90
N ILE A 42 8.54 -1.50 -3.09
CA ILE A 42 9.28 -1.13 -1.87
C ILE A 42 10.76 -1.22 -2.20
N LYS A 43 11.50 -0.13 -2.04
CA LYS A 43 12.93 -0.10 -2.34
C LYS A 43 13.70 0.57 -1.22
N ILE A 44 14.87 0.04 -0.88
CA ILE A 44 15.78 0.69 0.05
C ILE A 44 16.63 1.70 -0.72
N VAL A 45 16.55 2.97 -0.32
CA VAL A 45 17.25 4.07 -1.00
C VAL A 45 18.38 4.67 -0.16
N SER A 46 18.40 4.40 1.14
CA SER A 46 19.44 4.89 2.04
C SER A 46 19.62 3.97 3.23
N LYS A 47 20.85 3.87 3.73
CA LYS A 47 21.19 3.03 4.88
C LYS A 47 22.31 3.70 5.66
N GLU A 48 22.12 3.83 6.97
CA GLU A 48 23.13 4.27 7.91
C GLU A 48 23.42 3.14 8.90
N GLY A 49 24.68 2.92 9.20
CA GLY A 49 25.09 1.89 10.16
C GLY A 49 24.86 0.47 9.66
N THR A 50 24.56 -0.43 10.59
CA THR A 50 24.37 -1.86 10.31
C THR A 50 22.91 -2.25 10.49
N CYS A 51 22.28 -2.71 9.43
CA CYS A 51 20.92 -3.23 9.49
C CYS A 51 20.92 -4.67 10.01
N LEU A 52 20.27 -4.91 11.15
CA LEU A 52 20.19 -6.26 11.74
C LEU A 52 19.37 -7.22 10.88
N GLY A 53 18.47 -6.70 10.06
CA GLY A 53 17.72 -7.48 9.09
C GLY A 53 18.51 -7.86 7.84
N GLY A 54 19.76 -7.37 7.71
CA GLY A 54 20.63 -7.68 6.57
C GLY A 54 20.23 -6.99 5.27
N HIS A 55 19.46 -5.91 5.32
CA HIS A 55 19.01 -5.18 4.13
C HIS A 55 20.09 -4.23 3.61
N ASN A 56 20.09 -4.02 2.31
CA ASN A 56 21.06 -3.17 1.62
C ASN A 56 20.37 -2.22 0.65
N VAL A 57 21.02 -1.09 0.37
CA VAL A 57 20.56 -0.15 -0.64
C VAL A 57 20.39 -0.88 -1.97
N GLY A 58 19.24 -0.67 -2.61
CA GLY A 58 18.89 -1.33 -3.86
C GLY A 58 18.01 -2.56 -3.70
N ASP A 59 17.86 -3.11 -2.48
CA ASP A 59 16.91 -4.21 -2.25
C ASP A 59 15.49 -3.74 -2.56
N GLU A 60 14.73 -4.59 -3.23
CA GLU A 60 13.38 -4.28 -3.69
C GLU A 60 12.41 -5.42 -3.38
N TRP A 61 11.17 -5.03 -3.13
CA TRP A 61 10.03 -5.94 -2.98
C TRP A 61 8.85 -5.38 -3.74
N LEU A 62 8.02 -6.26 -4.29
CA LEU A 62 6.80 -5.86 -4.98
C LEU A 62 5.59 -6.41 -4.24
N MET A 63 4.65 -5.53 -3.90
CA MET A 63 3.34 -5.91 -3.38
C MET A 63 2.31 -5.73 -4.48
N LYS A 64 1.71 -6.84 -4.92
CA LYS A 64 0.74 -6.85 -6.01
C LYS A 64 -0.69 -6.53 -5.55
N GLY A 65 -0.95 -6.60 -4.24
CA GLY A 65 -2.26 -6.35 -3.68
C GLY A 65 -3.26 -7.44 -3.99
N ARG A 66 -4.39 -7.08 -4.58
CA ARG A 66 -5.48 -8.02 -4.87
C ARG A 66 -5.04 -9.23 -5.69
N LYS A 67 -4.12 -9.05 -6.62
CA LYS A 67 -3.72 -10.11 -7.56
C LYS A 67 -3.03 -11.29 -6.91
N ASP A 68 -2.41 -11.10 -5.76
CA ASP A 68 -1.75 -12.19 -5.02
C ASP A 68 -2.41 -12.48 -3.67
N GLY A 69 -3.65 -12.05 -3.50
CA GLY A 69 -4.41 -12.28 -2.28
C GLY A 69 -3.96 -11.45 -1.09
N TRP A 70 -3.44 -10.24 -1.33
CA TRP A 70 -3.02 -9.29 -0.30
C TRP A 70 -1.84 -9.77 0.54
N LYS A 71 -1.01 -10.62 -0.03
CA LYS A 71 0.12 -11.22 0.71
C LYS A 71 1.24 -10.21 0.91
N THR A 72 1.92 -10.35 2.06
CA THR A 72 3.10 -9.57 2.38
C THR A 72 4.30 -10.07 1.57
N PRO A 73 5.28 -9.19 1.27
CA PRO A 73 6.47 -9.62 0.57
C PRO A 73 7.34 -10.51 1.47
N SER A 74 8.04 -11.47 0.86
CA SER A 74 8.95 -12.36 1.56
C SER A 74 10.30 -11.67 1.83
N GLY A 75 10.82 -11.87 3.04
CA GLY A 75 12.19 -11.45 3.37
C GLY A 75 12.36 -10.01 3.81
N ILE A 76 11.31 -9.25 3.97
CA ILE A 76 11.40 -7.91 4.55
C ILE A 76 11.37 -7.99 6.07
N CYS A 77 12.16 -7.15 6.74
CA CYS A 77 12.21 -7.07 8.20
C CYS A 77 10.83 -6.73 8.76
N MET A 78 10.38 -7.48 9.77
CA MET A 78 9.06 -7.27 10.35
C MET A 78 8.90 -5.91 11.03
N PHE A 79 9.96 -5.39 11.64
CA PHE A 79 9.92 -4.06 12.28
C PHE A 79 9.76 -2.95 11.25
N ALA A 80 10.47 -3.06 10.12
CA ALA A 80 10.30 -2.14 9.01
C ALA A 80 8.89 -2.26 8.42
N TYR A 81 8.40 -3.45 8.21
CA TYR A 81 7.07 -3.67 7.65
C TYR A 81 5.96 -3.10 8.52
N ASP A 82 6.10 -3.16 9.84
CA ASP A 82 5.14 -2.56 10.77
C ASP A 82 4.98 -1.04 10.55
N VAL A 83 6.07 -0.37 10.24
CA VAL A 83 6.05 1.08 9.94
C VAL A 83 5.51 1.35 8.54
N LEU A 84 5.88 0.52 7.56
CA LEU A 84 5.54 0.72 6.15
C LEU A 84 4.09 0.32 5.84
N SER A 85 3.56 -0.67 6.53
CA SER A 85 2.27 -1.28 6.20
C SER A 85 1.12 -0.29 6.09
N PRO A 86 0.90 0.66 7.02
CA PRO A 86 -0.18 1.64 6.87
C PRO A 86 -0.03 2.52 5.62
N CYS A 87 1.20 2.92 5.31
CA CYS A 87 1.48 3.75 4.14
C CYS A 87 1.22 2.96 2.85
N ILE A 88 1.65 1.70 2.82
CA ILE A 88 1.44 0.81 1.67
C ILE A 88 -0.05 0.62 1.42
N GLN A 89 -0.83 0.34 2.47
CA GLN A 89 -2.27 0.14 2.34
C GLN A 89 -2.97 1.38 1.80
N MET A 90 -2.64 2.55 2.34
CA MET A 90 -3.19 3.82 1.87
C MET A 90 -2.91 4.04 0.39
N MET A 91 -1.65 3.86 -0.02
CA MET A 91 -1.23 4.09 -1.41
C MET A 91 -1.83 3.07 -2.37
N MET A 92 -1.94 1.80 -1.93
CA MET A 92 -2.50 0.73 -2.75
C MET A 92 -3.95 1.00 -3.14
N PHE A 93 -4.72 1.66 -2.27
CA PHE A 93 -6.11 2.04 -2.52
C PHE A 93 -6.26 3.45 -3.10
N GLY A 94 -5.17 4.05 -3.59
CA GLY A 94 -5.22 5.33 -4.29
C GLY A 94 -5.05 6.56 -3.41
N GLY A 95 -4.80 6.38 -2.12
CA GLY A 95 -4.57 7.49 -1.20
C GLY A 95 -3.16 8.05 -1.28
N TYR A 96 -2.96 9.21 -0.67
CA TYR A 96 -1.65 9.84 -0.52
C TYR A 96 -1.70 10.86 0.60
N TYR A 97 -0.53 11.22 1.14
CA TYR A 97 -0.46 12.30 2.11
C TYR A 97 -0.55 13.64 1.38
N PRO A 98 -1.44 14.57 1.81
CA PRO A 98 -1.69 15.81 1.05
C PRO A 98 -0.48 16.73 0.91
N TRP A 99 0.50 16.57 1.79
CA TRP A 99 1.73 17.38 1.80
C TRP A 99 2.87 16.82 0.97
N THR A 100 2.68 15.66 0.31
CA THR A 100 3.70 15.10 -0.56
C THR A 100 3.79 15.88 -1.88
N SER A 101 5.00 15.99 -2.42
CA SER A 101 5.21 16.61 -3.74
C SER A 101 4.88 15.67 -4.89
N ASN A 102 4.90 14.36 -4.65
CA ASN A 102 4.54 13.33 -5.63
C ASN A 102 3.64 12.29 -4.96
N PRO A 103 2.36 12.22 -5.33
CA PRO A 103 1.42 11.29 -4.70
C PRO A 103 1.76 9.81 -4.93
N ASP A 104 2.59 9.50 -5.91
CA ASP A 104 2.98 8.13 -6.22
C ASP A 104 4.23 7.67 -5.48
N VAL A 105 4.85 8.53 -4.68
CA VAL A 105 6.09 8.22 -3.95
C VAL A 105 6.00 8.68 -2.51
N TRP A 106 6.39 7.81 -1.60
CA TRP A 106 6.53 8.14 -0.18
C TRP A 106 7.79 7.50 0.37
N GLN A 107 8.49 8.19 1.23
CA GLN A 107 9.65 7.66 1.93
C GLN A 107 9.37 7.54 3.41
N ALA A 108 9.80 6.45 4.02
CA ALA A 108 9.65 6.23 5.45
C ALA A 108 10.89 5.52 6.00
N PRO A 109 11.36 5.92 7.20
CA PRO A 109 12.48 5.25 7.85
C PRO A 109 12.01 3.99 8.58
N CYS A 110 12.93 3.03 8.76
CA CYS A 110 12.72 1.98 9.74
C CYS A 110 12.72 2.56 11.16
N PRO A 111 12.21 1.84 12.16
CA PRO A 111 12.11 2.38 13.52
C PRO A 111 13.44 2.46 14.29
N ASP A 112 14.54 1.94 13.75
CA ASP A 112 15.84 1.96 14.42
C ASP A 112 16.49 3.34 14.27
N PRO A 113 16.65 4.12 15.36
CA PRO A 113 17.20 5.47 15.28
C PRO A 113 18.70 5.52 15.05
N LYS A 114 19.42 4.42 15.30
CA LYS A 114 20.89 4.36 15.18
C LYS A 114 21.35 3.75 13.87
N ASN A 115 20.56 2.82 13.33
CA ASN A 115 20.88 2.09 12.08
C ASN A 115 19.74 2.32 11.10
N ARG A 116 19.56 3.56 10.71
CA ARG A 116 18.40 3.99 9.92
C ARG A 116 18.49 3.49 8.49
N VAL A 117 17.42 2.82 8.06
CA VAL A 117 17.20 2.45 6.67
C VAL A 117 16.01 3.25 6.16
N ILE A 118 16.17 3.90 5.01
CA ILE A 118 15.08 4.65 4.36
C ILE A 118 14.51 3.81 3.23
N PHE A 119 13.20 3.58 3.31
CA PHE A 119 12.44 2.88 2.29
C PHE A 119 11.72 3.88 1.41
N GLU A 120 11.73 3.65 0.11
CA GLU A 120 10.89 4.36 -0.83
C GLU A 120 9.73 3.44 -1.22
N LEU A 121 8.51 3.95 -1.09
CA LEU A 121 7.30 3.30 -1.56
C LEU A 121 6.88 3.98 -2.85
N ARG A 122 6.83 3.23 -3.94
CA ARG A 122 6.44 3.76 -5.25
C ARG A 122 5.20 3.04 -5.73
N ARG A 123 4.15 3.82 -5.95
CA ARG A 123 2.92 3.31 -6.54
C ARG A 123 3.11 3.12 -8.05
N LEU A 124 2.84 1.91 -8.52
CA LEU A 124 2.91 1.58 -9.93
C LEU A 124 1.54 1.74 -10.58
N PRO A 125 1.48 1.81 -11.93
CA PRO A 125 0.19 1.87 -12.61
C PRO A 125 -0.75 0.74 -12.19
N GLU A 126 -2.04 1.07 -12.12
CA GLU A 126 -3.10 0.10 -11.79
C GLU A 126 -3.06 -1.06 -12.77
N SER A 127 -3.22 -2.26 -12.25
CA SER A 127 -3.12 -3.47 -13.06
C SER A 127 -4.44 -4.23 -13.15
#